data_fecbfc3d7875e3b567a7d91b1b88b9da
#
_entry.id   fecbfc3d7875e3b567a7d91b1b88b9da
#
_cell.length_a   1.000
_cell.length_b   1.000
_cell.length_c   1.000
_cell.angle_alpha   90.00
_cell.angle_beta   90.00
_cell.angle_gamma   90.00
#
_symmetry.space_group_name_H-M   'P 1'
#
loop_
_entity.id
_entity.type
_entity.pdbx_description
1 polymer ?
#
loop_
_entity_poly.entity_id
_entity_poly.type
_entity_poly.pdbx_seq_one_letter_code
_entity_poly.pdbx_strand_id
1 'polypeptide(L)'
;YPPDELLSAAHALAQRIVTNRSPVAIALTRQMLYRNAAAEHPRVAHEVDSIAMFYAGMGDGKEGVASFREKRDPVFTGKASAMPDFYPWW
;
A
#
# COMPACT_ATOMS: atom_id res chain seq x y z
N TYR A 1 -1.95 -22.68 12.84
CA TYR A 1 -1.57 -23.61 11.76
C TYR A 1 -0.55 -24.62 12.25
N PRO A 2 -0.62 -25.89 11.82
CA PRO A 2 0.42 -26.86 12.03
C PRO A 2 1.78 -26.39 11.45
N PRO A 3 2.94 -26.82 12.01
CA PRO A 3 4.24 -26.35 11.54
C PRO A 3 4.52 -26.61 10.06
N ASP A 4 4.05 -27.71 9.52
CA ASP A 4 4.19 -28.10 8.11
C ASP A 4 3.29 -27.30 7.16
N GLU A 5 2.22 -26.70 7.67
CA GLU A 5 1.30 -25.86 6.90
C GLU A 5 1.60 -24.35 7.04
N LEU A 6 2.39 -23.96 8.04
CA LEU A 6 2.60 -22.55 8.40
C LEU A 6 3.11 -21.71 7.24
N LEU A 7 4.10 -22.19 6.51
CA LEU A 7 4.70 -21.40 5.42
C LEU A 7 3.73 -21.23 4.25
N SER A 8 3.02 -22.29 3.88
CA SER A 8 2.01 -22.22 2.80
C SER A 8 0.85 -21.30 3.16
N ALA A 9 0.39 -21.36 4.41
CA ALA A 9 -0.65 -20.46 4.93
C ALA A 9 -0.19 -19.00 4.95
N ALA A 10 1.06 -18.73 5.36
CA ALA A 10 1.63 -17.39 5.34
C ALA A 10 1.73 -16.84 3.91
N HIS A 11 2.17 -17.64 2.95
CA HIS A 11 2.20 -17.25 1.54
C HIS A 11 0.78 -16.98 0.99
N ALA A 12 -0.18 -17.81 1.31
CA ALA A 12 -1.57 -17.61 0.89
C ALA A 12 -2.14 -16.31 1.45
N LEU A 13 -1.84 -15.99 2.71
CA LEU A 13 -2.24 -14.72 3.33
C LEU A 13 -1.56 -13.52 2.64
N ALA A 14 -0.26 -13.61 2.36
CA ALA A 14 0.47 -12.56 1.65
C ALA A 14 -0.11 -12.33 0.25
N GLN A 15 -0.42 -13.38 -0.49
CA GLN A 15 -1.07 -13.26 -1.80
C GLN A 15 -2.43 -12.55 -1.73
N ARG A 16 -3.24 -12.81 -0.73
CA ARG A 16 -4.51 -12.08 -0.54
C ARG A 16 -4.32 -10.59 -0.31
N ILE A 17 -3.19 -10.19 0.28
CA ILE A 17 -2.88 -8.78 0.52
C ILE A 17 -2.40 -8.09 -0.77
N VAL A 18 -1.61 -8.77 -1.60
CA VAL A 18 -0.97 -8.15 -2.77
C VAL A 18 -1.76 -8.29 -4.07
N THR A 19 -2.58 -9.34 -4.19
CA THR A 19 -3.33 -9.57 -5.44
C THR A 19 -4.34 -8.45 -5.69
N ASN A 20 -4.33 -7.92 -6.90
CA ASN A 20 -5.21 -6.83 -7.33
C ASN A 20 -5.15 -5.58 -6.42
N ARG A 21 -3.96 -5.29 -5.89
CA ARG A 21 -3.70 -4.10 -5.09
C ARG A 21 -2.51 -3.32 -5.67
N SER A 22 -2.56 -2.00 -5.53
CA SER A 22 -1.43 -1.14 -5.92
C SER A 22 -0.21 -1.45 -5.05
N PRO A 23 0.94 -1.81 -5.66
CA PRO A 23 2.19 -2.00 -4.90
C PRO A 23 2.62 -0.75 -4.15
N VAL A 24 2.37 0.42 -4.73
CA VAL A 24 2.65 1.72 -4.12
C VAL A 24 1.79 1.92 -2.87
N ALA A 25 0.49 1.69 -2.97
CA ALA A 25 -0.42 1.85 -1.83
C ALA A 25 -0.07 0.89 -0.68
N ILE A 26 0.27 -0.37 -0.98
CA ILE A 26 0.71 -1.34 0.04
C ILE A 26 2.00 -0.87 0.72
N ALA A 27 3.00 -0.45 -0.06
CA ALA A 27 4.28 0.02 0.47
C ALA A 27 4.11 1.26 1.35
N LEU A 28 3.32 2.24 0.91
CA LEU A 28 2.98 3.44 1.69
C LEU A 28 2.26 3.09 2.99
N THR A 29 1.23 2.27 2.91
CA THR A 29 0.46 1.83 4.10
C THR A 29 1.38 1.13 5.10
N ARG A 30 2.22 0.21 4.64
CA ARG A 30 3.18 -0.47 5.50
C ARG A 30 4.13 0.50 6.18
N GLN A 31 4.72 1.43 5.44
CA GLN A 31 5.63 2.43 6.01
C GLN A 31 4.92 3.33 7.03
N MET A 32 3.72 3.80 6.71
CA MET A 32 2.95 4.62 7.64
C MET A 32 2.61 3.88 8.93
N LEU A 33 2.21 2.61 8.85
CA LEU A 33 1.94 1.80 10.05
C LEU A 33 3.17 1.69 10.94
N TYR A 34 4.33 1.34 10.38
CA TYR A 34 5.56 1.18 11.18
C TYR A 34 6.10 2.49 11.72
N ARG A 35 6.07 3.56 10.92
CA ARG A 35 6.65 4.86 11.32
C ARG A 35 5.77 5.60 12.29
N ASN A 36 4.44 5.53 12.13
CA ASN A 36 3.52 6.24 13.00
C ASN A 36 3.16 5.46 14.28
N ALA A 37 3.49 4.17 14.38
CA ALA A 37 3.21 3.37 15.58
C ALA A 37 3.87 3.91 16.85
N ALA A 38 5.02 4.60 16.72
CA ALA A 38 5.74 5.22 17.82
C ALA A 38 5.54 6.75 17.91
N ALA A 39 4.62 7.31 17.12
CA ALA A 39 4.37 8.75 17.14
C ALA A 39 3.66 9.14 18.45
N GLU A 40 4.09 10.25 19.05
CA GLU A 40 3.52 10.76 20.31
C GLU A 40 2.05 11.19 20.15
N HIS A 41 1.64 11.57 18.95
CA HIS A 41 0.28 12.02 18.68
C HIS A 41 -0.19 11.61 17.28
N PRO A 42 -1.45 11.15 17.11
CA PRO A 42 -1.98 10.76 15.80
C PRO A 42 -1.89 11.84 14.71
N ARG A 43 -1.86 13.11 15.10
CA ARG A 43 -1.71 14.25 14.19
C ARG A 43 -0.43 14.17 13.35
N VAL A 44 0.63 13.58 13.88
CA VAL A 44 1.91 13.40 13.16
C VAL A 44 1.70 12.60 11.87
N ALA A 45 0.78 11.66 11.88
CA ALA A 45 0.44 10.88 10.69
C ALA A 45 -0.06 11.75 9.53
N HIS A 46 -0.73 12.86 9.80
CA HIS A 46 -1.27 13.75 8.77
C HIS A 46 -0.21 14.50 7.97
N GLU A 47 1.00 14.59 8.45
CA GLU A 47 2.11 15.19 7.70
C GLU A 47 2.45 14.38 6.44
N VAL A 48 2.18 13.09 6.46
CA VAL A 48 2.52 12.18 5.35
C VAL A 48 1.29 11.58 4.68
N ASP A 49 0.23 11.27 5.43
CA ASP A 49 -0.94 10.58 4.86
C ASP A 49 -1.62 11.38 3.73
N SER A 50 -1.71 12.70 3.89
CA SER A 50 -2.30 13.57 2.88
C SER A 50 -1.48 13.60 1.59
N ILE A 51 -0.14 13.66 1.71
CA ILE A 51 0.77 13.60 0.57
C ILE A 51 0.71 12.22 -0.08
N ALA A 52 0.70 11.16 0.73
CA ALA A 52 0.59 9.78 0.27
C ALA A 52 -0.71 9.54 -0.50
N MET A 53 -1.83 10.04 0.02
CA MET A 53 -3.13 9.94 -0.64
C MET A 53 -3.16 10.71 -1.96
N PHE A 54 -2.63 11.93 -1.98
CA PHE A 54 -2.54 12.72 -3.20
C PHE A 54 -1.70 12.01 -4.26
N TYR A 55 -0.51 11.53 -3.90
CA TYR A 55 0.38 10.81 -4.81
C TYR A 55 -0.27 9.53 -5.36
N ALA A 56 -0.82 8.71 -4.47
CA ALA A 56 -1.52 7.49 -4.88
C ALA A 56 -2.73 7.80 -5.78
N GLY A 57 -3.48 8.85 -5.47
CA GLY A 57 -4.64 9.28 -6.24
C GLY A 57 -4.29 9.77 -7.64
N MET A 58 -3.15 10.42 -7.81
CA MET A 58 -2.67 10.88 -9.13
C MET A 58 -2.11 9.73 -10.00
N GLY A 59 -1.66 8.65 -9.40
CA GLY A 59 -1.13 7.45 -10.05
C GLY A 59 -2.15 6.31 -10.10
N ASP A 60 -1.83 5.24 -9.41
CA ASP A 60 -2.62 3.98 -9.38
C ASP A 60 -4.07 4.16 -8.89
N GLY A 61 -4.36 5.21 -8.14
CA GLY A 61 -5.72 5.52 -7.69
C GLY A 61 -6.70 5.74 -8.85
N LYS A 62 -6.25 6.29 -9.97
CA LYS A 62 -7.08 6.45 -11.18
C LYS A 62 -7.50 5.11 -11.75
N GLU A 63 -6.55 4.18 -11.85
CA GLU A 63 -6.82 2.81 -12.28
C GLU A 63 -7.74 2.09 -11.29
N GLY A 64 -7.51 2.26 -9.99
CA GLY A 64 -8.37 1.70 -8.95
C GLY A 64 -9.85 2.13 -9.11
N VAL A 65 -10.10 3.40 -9.37
CA VAL A 65 -11.45 3.91 -9.62
C VAL A 65 -12.01 3.39 -10.96
N ALA A 66 -11.21 3.40 -12.02
CA ALA A 66 -11.64 2.94 -13.34
C ALA A 66 -12.02 1.46 -13.32
N SER A 67 -11.15 0.60 -12.80
CA SER A 67 -11.39 -0.83 -12.70
C SER A 67 -12.62 -1.17 -11.86
N PHE A 68 -12.83 -0.44 -10.75
CA PHE A 68 -14.01 -0.62 -9.91
C PHE A 68 -15.31 -0.28 -10.65
N ARG A 69 -15.33 0.84 -11.40
CA ARG A 69 -16.50 1.25 -12.19
C ARG A 69 -16.80 0.31 -13.34
N GLU A 70 -15.74 -0.19 -13.99
CA GLU A 70 -15.80 -1.11 -15.13
C GLU A 70 -15.98 -2.57 -14.72
N LYS A 71 -15.93 -2.87 -13.41
CA LYS A 71 -16.07 -4.22 -12.84
C LYS A 71 -15.06 -5.21 -13.42
N ARG A 72 -13.83 -4.77 -13.60
CA ARG A 72 -12.70 -5.57 -14.06
C ARG A 72 -11.56 -5.59 -13.02
N ASP A 73 -10.65 -6.51 -13.18
CA ASP A 73 -9.42 -6.50 -12.40
C ASP A 73 -8.56 -5.28 -12.74
N PRO A 74 -7.93 -4.65 -11.74
CA PRO A 74 -7.06 -3.51 -11.95
C PRO A 74 -5.70 -3.93 -12.55
N VAL A 75 -5.12 -3.04 -13.35
CA VAL A 75 -3.76 -3.17 -13.89
C VAL A 75 -2.92 -2.03 -13.35
N PHE A 76 -2.34 -2.21 -12.18
CA PHE A 76 -1.49 -1.21 -11.55
C PHE A 76 -0.10 -1.18 -12.19
N THR A 77 0.41 0.01 -12.49
CA THR A 77 1.73 0.23 -13.10
C THR A 77 2.74 0.87 -12.15
N GLY A 78 2.29 1.34 -11.02
CA GLY A 78 3.13 1.92 -9.98
C GLY A 78 4.13 0.90 -9.43
N LYS A 79 5.32 1.37 -9.07
CA LYS A 79 6.40 0.54 -8.50
C LYS A 79 6.78 1.06 -7.14
N ALA A 80 6.76 0.21 -6.13
CA ALA A 80 7.21 0.55 -4.78
C ALA A 80 8.71 0.92 -4.73
N SER A 81 9.51 0.47 -5.70
CA SER A 81 10.93 0.82 -5.84
C SER A 81 11.20 2.15 -6.55
N ALA A 82 10.17 2.85 -7.00
CA ALA A 82 10.27 4.12 -7.72
C ALA A 82 9.41 5.21 -7.05
N MET A 83 9.56 5.32 -5.74
CA MET A 83 8.86 6.33 -4.96
C MET A 83 9.52 7.70 -5.12
N PRO A 84 8.75 8.78 -5.09
CA PRO A 84 9.30 10.11 -5.14
C PRO A 84 10.09 10.45 -3.87
N ASP A 85 11.11 11.28 -4.02
CA ASP A 85 12.03 11.67 -2.97
C ASP A 85 11.45 12.62 -1.90
N PHE A 86 10.23 13.11 -2.09
CA PHE A 86 9.54 13.89 -1.05
C PHE A 86 9.12 13.05 0.17
N TYR A 87 9.21 11.74 0.07
CA TYR A 87 8.97 10.87 1.22
C TYR A 87 10.20 10.83 2.12
N PRO A 88 10.12 11.31 3.37
CA PRO A 88 11.29 11.39 4.25
C PRO A 88 11.77 10.02 4.73
N TRP A 89 11.03 8.97 4.48
CA TRP A 89 11.34 7.61 4.94
C TRP A 89 11.80 6.66 3.86
N TRP A 90 11.81 7.09 2.65
CA TRP A 90 11.99 6.22 1.49
C TRP A 90 13.43 6.04 1.08
#